data_53b1708aaadd91c2c63a12a8bc1e7ce6
#
_entry.id   53b1708aaadd91c2c63a12a8bc1e7ce6
#
_cell.length_a   1.000
_cell.length_b   1.000
_cell.length_c   1.000
_cell.angle_alpha   90.00
_cell.angle_beta   90.00
_cell.angle_gamma   90.00
#
_symmetry.space_group_name_H-M   'P 1'
#
loop_
_entity.id
_entity.type
_entity.pdbx_description
1 polymer ?
#
loop_
_entity_poly.entity_id
_entity_poly.type
_entity_poly.pdbx_seq_one_letter_code
_entity_poly.pdbx_strand_id
1 'polypeptide(L)'
;MKESIRKANQYIDENKERVNQQYRGAFHLLAPIGWMNDPNGFVYFRGEYHLFYQFYPYDSVWGPMHWGHAKSKDLFHWEELPVALAPSESYDKDGCFSGSAIVKDDKLYLLYTGHVDDEEKREETQCLAVSTDGITFEKLPTNPVIHAQHIEGIADIADFRDPKVFEYQGSYYAVVASKTPDDRGQILLFASSNLVDWAFTSVLLEGEKGQGIMW
;
A
#
# COMPACT_ATOMS: atom_id res chain seq x y z
N MET A 1 -14.14 -6.53 -0.35
CA MET A 1 -13.52 -5.50 0.51
C MET A 1 -14.43 -4.97 1.63
N LYS A 2 -15.64 -4.46 1.37
CA LYS A 2 -16.52 -3.84 2.42
C LYS A 2 -16.74 -4.75 3.64
N GLU A 3 -16.95 -6.05 3.45
CA GLU A 3 -17.15 -7.00 4.55
C GLU A 3 -15.86 -7.23 5.36
N SER A 4 -14.70 -7.32 4.70
CA SER A 4 -13.41 -7.47 5.39
C SER A 4 -13.08 -6.23 6.22
N ILE A 5 -13.30 -5.03 5.68
CA ILE A 5 -13.15 -3.75 6.40
C ILE A 5 -14.11 -3.69 7.60
N ARG A 6 -15.38 -4.08 7.42
CA ARG A 6 -16.36 -4.10 8.51
C ARG A 6 -15.91 -5.02 9.65
N LYS A 7 -15.42 -6.22 9.35
CA LYS A 7 -14.88 -7.16 10.33
C LYS A 7 -13.67 -6.59 11.07
N ALA A 8 -12.74 -5.96 10.35
CA ALA A 8 -11.56 -5.35 10.94
C ALA A 8 -11.94 -4.21 11.92
N ASN A 9 -12.79 -3.29 11.49
CA ASN A 9 -13.25 -2.17 12.31
C ASN A 9 -14.03 -2.66 13.55
N GLN A 10 -14.92 -3.65 13.38
CA GLN A 10 -15.63 -4.25 14.49
C GLN A 10 -14.66 -4.88 15.51
N TYR A 11 -13.67 -5.63 15.04
CA TYR A 11 -12.67 -6.23 15.94
C TYR A 11 -11.87 -5.17 16.71
N ILE A 12 -11.48 -4.08 16.03
CA ILE A 12 -10.81 -2.94 16.66
C ILE A 12 -11.67 -2.37 17.78
N ASP A 13 -12.93 -2.05 17.48
CA ASP A 13 -13.85 -1.45 18.46
C ASP A 13 -14.11 -2.33 19.68
N GLU A 14 -14.19 -3.65 19.49
CA GLU A 14 -14.42 -4.62 20.58
C GLU A 14 -13.17 -4.86 21.45
N ASN A 15 -11.95 -4.54 20.94
CA ASN A 15 -10.71 -4.96 21.61
C ASN A 15 -9.74 -3.82 21.95
N LYS A 16 -9.90 -2.59 21.41
CA LYS A 16 -8.96 -1.47 21.64
C LYS A 16 -8.79 -1.09 23.10
N GLU A 17 -9.82 -1.24 23.94
CA GLU A 17 -9.76 -0.96 25.39
C GLU A 17 -8.84 -1.94 26.15
N ARG A 18 -8.43 -3.07 25.54
CA ARG A 18 -7.49 -4.02 26.15
C ARG A 18 -6.03 -3.59 26.02
N VAL A 19 -5.74 -2.60 25.17
CA VAL A 19 -4.38 -2.11 24.94
C VAL A 19 -3.89 -1.36 26.17
N ASN A 20 -2.72 -1.75 26.69
CA ASN A 20 -2.12 -1.09 27.83
C ASN A 20 -1.66 0.34 27.45
N GLN A 21 -2.35 1.35 27.97
CA GLN A 21 -2.09 2.75 27.69
C GLN A 21 -0.78 3.28 28.32
N GLN A 22 -0.21 2.58 29.29
CA GLN A 22 1.02 3.01 30.00
C GLN A 22 2.20 3.26 29.04
N TYR A 23 2.27 2.52 27.93
CA TYR A 23 3.38 2.58 26.98
C TYR A 23 3.05 3.30 25.67
N ARG A 24 1.85 3.86 25.55
CA ARG A 24 1.49 4.63 24.35
C ARG A 24 2.18 6.01 24.38
N GLY A 25 2.76 6.37 23.22
CA GLY A 25 3.32 7.72 23.03
C GLY A 25 2.24 8.80 23.07
N ALA A 26 2.60 9.98 23.61
CA ALA A 26 1.64 11.08 23.76
C ALA A 26 1.33 11.81 22.44
N PHE A 27 2.21 11.74 21.44
CA PHE A 27 2.10 12.48 20.17
C PHE A 27 2.51 11.65 18.93
N HIS A 28 2.93 10.41 19.12
CA HIS A 28 3.20 9.51 17.99
C HIS A 28 1.90 8.89 17.51
N LEU A 29 1.74 8.79 16.18
CA LEU A 29 0.70 7.96 15.61
C LEU A 29 1.03 6.49 15.91
N LEU A 30 0.10 5.81 16.54
CA LEU A 30 0.17 4.38 16.86
C LEU A 30 -1.13 3.73 16.44
N ALA A 31 -1.05 2.53 15.87
CA ALA A 31 -2.25 1.75 15.59
C ALA A 31 -3.08 1.54 16.87
N PRO A 32 -4.41 1.51 16.78
CA PRO A 32 -5.30 1.35 17.93
C PRO A 32 -5.08 0.01 18.66
N ILE A 33 -4.68 -1.02 17.90
CA ILE A 33 -4.47 -2.40 18.36
C ILE A 33 -3.59 -3.15 17.34
N GLY A 34 -3.09 -4.31 17.70
CA GLY A 34 -2.48 -5.26 16.76
C GLY A 34 -1.07 -4.88 16.29
N TRP A 35 -0.74 -5.22 15.07
CA TRP A 35 0.56 -5.00 14.44
C TRP A 35 0.54 -3.77 13.52
N MET A 36 1.62 -2.99 13.55
CA MET A 36 1.85 -1.84 12.69
C MET A 36 3.30 -1.84 12.22
N ASN A 37 3.53 -1.56 10.91
CA ASN A 37 4.87 -1.32 10.36
C ASN A 37 4.88 -0.12 9.40
N ASP A 38 5.15 -0.28 8.11
CA ASP A 38 5.45 0.79 7.16
C ASP A 38 4.40 1.90 7.12
N PRO A 39 4.80 3.18 7.19
CA PRO A 39 3.91 4.28 6.82
C PRO A 39 3.68 4.27 5.31
N ASN A 40 2.43 4.45 4.91
CA ASN A 40 1.98 4.40 3.52
C ASN A 40 1.21 5.67 3.14
N GLY A 41 1.19 5.99 1.88
CA GLY A 41 0.22 6.91 1.29
C GLY A 41 0.14 8.29 1.95
N PHE A 42 1.24 8.81 2.52
CA PHE A 42 1.24 10.15 3.12
C PHE A 42 0.90 11.22 2.08
N VAL A 43 -0.20 11.96 2.31
CA VAL A 43 -0.74 12.88 1.32
C VAL A 43 -1.57 13.99 1.98
N TYR A 44 -1.59 15.17 1.36
CA TYR A 44 -2.49 16.26 1.74
C TYR A 44 -3.73 16.23 0.84
N PHE A 45 -4.91 16.12 1.45
CA PHE A 45 -6.17 16.04 0.73
C PHE A 45 -7.25 16.85 1.46
N ARG A 46 -7.91 17.77 0.74
CA ARG A 46 -9.00 18.60 1.24
C ARG A 46 -8.75 19.29 2.59
N GLY A 47 -7.54 19.80 2.80
CA GLY A 47 -7.21 20.60 3.99
C GLY A 47 -6.68 19.78 5.17
N GLU A 48 -6.52 18.47 5.02
CA GLU A 48 -6.00 17.56 6.05
C GLU A 48 -4.87 16.69 5.50
N TYR A 49 -3.91 16.32 6.34
CA TYR A 49 -2.91 15.30 6.06
C TYR A 49 -3.51 13.93 6.32
N HIS A 50 -3.39 13.03 5.37
CA HIS A 50 -3.77 11.63 5.52
C HIS A 50 -2.50 10.78 5.57
N LEU A 51 -2.47 9.85 6.50
CA LEU A 51 -1.40 8.85 6.64
C LEU A 51 -2.04 7.49 6.75
N PHE A 52 -1.57 6.59 5.92
CA PHE A 52 -1.93 5.18 5.99
C PHE A 52 -0.73 4.40 6.52
N TYR A 53 -0.95 3.16 6.94
CA TYR A 53 0.11 2.31 7.45
C TYR A 53 -0.23 0.84 7.28
N GLN A 54 0.79 0.00 7.14
CA GLN A 54 0.63 -1.45 7.19
C GLN A 54 0.07 -1.84 8.54
N PHE A 55 -1.00 -2.63 8.54
CA PHE A 55 -1.79 -2.91 9.73
C PHE A 55 -2.36 -4.32 9.73
N TYR A 56 -2.15 -5.05 10.83
CA TYR A 56 -2.85 -6.29 11.09
C TYR A 56 -3.64 -6.17 12.39
N PRO A 57 -4.98 -6.02 12.33
CA PRO A 57 -5.77 -5.71 13.51
C PRO A 57 -5.94 -6.87 14.49
N TYR A 58 -5.79 -8.12 14.05
CA TYR A 58 -6.24 -9.30 14.78
C TYR A 58 -5.21 -9.88 15.75
N ASP A 59 -3.92 -9.53 15.61
CA ASP A 59 -2.84 -9.99 16.48
C ASP A 59 -1.70 -8.97 16.52
N SER A 60 -0.82 -9.11 17.53
CA SER A 60 0.41 -8.32 17.69
C SER A 60 1.61 -8.87 16.92
N VAL A 61 1.41 -9.84 16.05
CA VAL A 61 2.39 -10.38 15.11
C VAL A 61 1.97 -10.07 13.68
N TRP A 62 2.93 -10.15 12.76
CA TRP A 62 2.68 -9.97 11.34
C TRP A 62 1.63 -10.95 10.82
N GLY A 63 0.75 -10.52 9.93
CA GLY A 63 -0.31 -11.32 9.32
C GLY A 63 -0.79 -10.69 8.01
N PRO A 64 -1.90 -11.14 7.42
CA PRO A 64 -2.44 -10.55 6.19
C PRO A 64 -2.71 -9.06 6.35
N MET A 65 -1.82 -8.25 5.74
CA MET A 65 -1.80 -6.80 5.94
C MET A 65 -3.05 -6.11 5.41
N HIS A 66 -3.56 -5.21 6.21
CA HIS A 66 -4.55 -4.18 5.88
C HIS A 66 -3.82 -2.83 5.79
N TRP A 67 -4.52 -1.80 5.36
CA TRP A 67 -4.08 -0.42 5.56
C TRP A 67 -4.90 0.23 6.66
N GLY A 68 -4.25 0.53 7.79
CA GLY A 68 -4.77 1.45 8.78
C GLY A 68 -4.76 2.86 8.23
N HIS A 69 -5.55 3.77 8.81
CA HIS A 69 -5.71 5.12 8.30
C HIS A 69 -5.90 6.13 9.43
N ALA A 70 -5.22 7.25 9.32
CA ALA A 70 -5.40 8.39 10.21
C ALA A 70 -5.29 9.70 9.43
N LYS A 71 -5.87 10.78 9.96
CA LYS A 71 -5.76 12.13 9.41
C LYS A 71 -5.36 13.13 10.49
N SER A 72 -4.77 14.25 10.05
CA SER A 72 -4.33 15.35 10.92
C SER A 72 -4.37 16.69 10.20
N LYS A 73 -4.61 17.76 10.96
CA LYS A 73 -4.48 19.15 10.47
C LYS A 73 -3.09 19.74 10.72
N ASP A 74 -2.35 19.20 11.67
CA ASP A 74 -1.13 19.81 12.21
C ASP A 74 0.06 18.83 12.31
N LEU A 75 -0.12 17.55 11.94
CA LEU A 75 0.85 16.46 12.02
C LEU A 75 1.20 16.00 13.46
N PHE A 76 0.61 16.59 14.47
CA PHE A 76 0.79 16.23 15.87
C PHE A 76 -0.43 15.53 16.47
N HIS A 77 -1.62 16.02 16.12
CA HIS A 77 -2.88 15.45 16.59
C HIS A 77 -3.51 14.63 15.45
N TRP A 78 -3.59 13.33 15.66
CA TRP A 78 -4.10 12.38 14.67
C TRP A 78 -5.47 11.85 15.09
N GLU A 79 -6.39 11.87 14.15
CA GLU A 79 -7.70 11.23 14.24
C GLU A 79 -7.65 9.88 13.54
N GLU A 80 -7.94 8.81 14.27
CA GLU A 80 -8.08 7.47 13.67
C GLU A 80 -9.32 7.40 12.79
N LEU A 81 -9.17 6.81 11.61
CA LEU A 81 -10.22 6.58 10.65
C LEU A 81 -10.44 5.07 10.46
N PRO A 82 -11.58 4.67 9.84
CA PRO A 82 -11.79 3.28 9.48
C PRO A 82 -10.65 2.73 8.62
N VAL A 83 -10.39 1.42 8.73
CA VAL A 83 -9.44 0.70 7.87
C VAL A 83 -9.71 1.03 6.40
N ALA A 84 -8.70 1.48 5.67
CA ALA A 84 -8.83 1.92 4.29
C ALA A 84 -8.85 0.76 3.29
N LEU A 85 -7.94 -0.22 3.46
CA LEU A 85 -7.84 -1.41 2.62
C LEU A 85 -7.79 -2.67 3.47
N ALA A 86 -8.40 -3.74 2.96
CA ALA A 86 -8.36 -5.07 3.54
C ALA A 86 -8.22 -6.13 2.44
N PRO A 87 -7.54 -7.26 2.69
CA PRO A 87 -7.51 -8.39 1.77
C PRO A 87 -8.92 -8.85 1.42
N SER A 88 -9.21 -9.03 0.13
CA SER A 88 -10.57 -9.37 -0.31
C SER A 88 -10.66 -9.96 -1.71
N GLU A 89 -9.65 -9.75 -2.53
CA GLU A 89 -9.63 -10.15 -3.93
C GLU A 89 -8.56 -11.23 -4.15
N SER A 90 -8.63 -11.95 -5.26
CA SER A 90 -7.67 -13.01 -5.55
C SER A 90 -6.22 -12.53 -5.69
N TYR A 91 -6.02 -11.26 -6.06
CA TYR A 91 -4.71 -10.65 -6.23
C TYR A 91 -4.13 -10.03 -4.94
N ASP A 92 -4.90 -9.97 -3.85
CA ASP A 92 -4.44 -9.46 -2.55
C ASP A 92 -4.96 -10.30 -1.36
N LYS A 93 -5.25 -11.57 -1.60
CA LYS A 93 -5.86 -12.45 -0.58
C LYS A 93 -5.00 -12.61 0.67
N ASP A 94 -3.68 -12.50 0.53
CA ASP A 94 -2.72 -12.69 1.61
C ASP A 94 -2.15 -11.36 2.14
N GLY A 95 -2.55 -10.22 1.54
CA GLY A 95 -2.21 -8.89 2.05
C GLY A 95 -2.39 -7.75 1.05
N CYS A 96 -2.78 -6.58 1.57
CA CYS A 96 -2.61 -5.29 0.92
C CYS A 96 -1.27 -4.73 1.41
N PHE A 97 -0.19 -4.95 0.63
CA PHE A 97 1.17 -4.53 1.00
C PHE A 97 1.38 -3.04 0.72
N SER A 98 2.57 -2.54 1.05
CA SER A 98 2.90 -1.12 1.03
C SER A 98 2.73 -0.46 -0.33
N GLY A 99 2.64 0.86 -0.30
CA GLY A 99 2.45 1.70 -1.48
C GLY A 99 2.30 3.17 -1.13
N SER A 100 1.70 3.93 -2.03
CA SER A 100 1.63 5.39 -1.93
C SER A 100 0.27 5.93 -2.35
N ALA A 101 0.07 7.23 -2.12
CA ALA A 101 -1.15 7.93 -2.50
C ALA A 101 -0.87 9.09 -3.47
N ILE A 102 -1.88 9.43 -4.25
CA ILE A 102 -1.89 10.60 -5.13
C ILE A 102 -3.29 11.20 -5.23
N VAL A 103 -3.38 12.51 -5.34
CA VAL A 103 -4.63 13.21 -5.59
C VAL A 103 -4.77 13.50 -7.10
N LYS A 104 -5.92 13.16 -7.66
CA LYS A 104 -6.26 13.45 -9.06
C LYS A 104 -7.76 13.78 -9.16
N ASP A 105 -8.10 14.88 -9.83
CA ASP A 105 -9.50 15.29 -10.07
C ASP A 105 -10.38 15.28 -8.79
N ASP A 106 -9.85 15.88 -7.70
CA ASP A 106 -10.47 15.93 -6.37
C ASP A 106 -10.83 14.55 -5.78
N LYS A 107 -10.11 13.50 -6.18
CA LYS A 107 -10.19 12.15 -5.64
C LYS A 107 -8.84 11.71 -5.10
N LEU A 108 -8.88 10.88 -4.07
CA LEU A 108 -7.69 10.30 -3.47
C LEU A 108 -7.51 8.86 -3.99
N TYR A 109 -6.36 8.60 -4.60
CA TYR A 109 -5.98 7.28 -5.12
C TYR A 109 -4.87 6.67 -4.26
N LEU A 110 -4.99 5.38 -4.01
CA LEU A 110 -3.96 4.55 -3.35
C LEU A 110 -3.44 3.55 -4.37
N LEU A 111 -2.15 3.66 -4.72
CA LEU A 111 -1.44 2.64 -5.49
C LEU A 111 -0.70 1.74 -4.49
N TYR A 112 -1.10 0.48 -4.38
CA TYR A 112 -0.62 -0.46 -3.37
C TYR A 112 -0.24 -1.80 -4.01
N THR A 113 0.53 -2.60 -3.28
CA THR A 113 0.88 -3.94 -3.73
C THR A 113 -0.16 -4.96 -3.24
N GLY A 114 -0.78 -5.65 -4.17
CA GLY A 114 -1.55 -6.86 -3.90
C GLY A 114 -0.60 -8.04 -3.74
N HIS A 115 -0.69 -8.75 -2.61
CA HIS A 115 0.18 -9.86 -2.25
C HIS A 115 -0.57 -11.18 -2.21
N VAL A 116 0.03 -12.17 -2.87
CA VAL A 116 -0.41 -13.57 -2.87
C VAL A 116 0.80 -14.43 -2.55
N ASP A 117 0.70 -15.24 -1.50
CA ASP A 117 1.74 -16.18 -1.10
C ASP A 117 1.09 -17.49 -0.64
N ASP A 118 1.05 -18.46 -1.53
CA ASP A 118 0.60 -19.81 -1.25
C ASP A 118 1.67 -20.84 -1.67
N GLU A 119 1.44 -22.11 -1.36
CA GLU A 119 2.43 -23.18 -1.57
C GLU A 119 2.92 -23.31 -3.03
N GLU A 120 2.13 -22.83 -4.00
CA GLU A 120 2.43 -22.97 -5.44
C GLU A 120 2.94 -21.65 -6.05
N LYS A 121 2.61 -20.50 -5.46
CA LYS A 121 2.80 -19.21 -6.10
C LYS A 121 3.00 -18.08 -5.09
N ARG A 122 4.07 -17.30 -5.29
CA ARG A 122 4.21 -15.97 -4.72
C ARG A 122 4.12 -14.93 -5.83
N GLU A 123 3.24 -13.98 -5.69
CA GLU A 123 3.01 -12.95 -6.68
C GLU A 123 2.69 -11.62 -6.02
N GLU A 124 3.37 -10.58 -6.47
CA GLU A 124 3.17 -9.20 -6.05
C GLU A 124 2.81 -8.36 -7.27
N THR A 125 1.66 -7.70 -7.22
CA THR A 125 1.14 -6.89 -8.35
C THR A 125 0.70 -5.53 -7.84
N GLN A 126 0.75 -4.49 -8.69
CA GLN A 126 0.32 -3.17 -8.25
C GLN A 126 -1.15 -2.97 -8.54
N CYS A 127 -1.87 -2.52 -7.53
CA CYS A 127 -3.31 -2.37 -7.50
C CYS A 127 -3.71 -0.95 -7.16
N LEU A 128 -4.88 -0.51 -7.63
CA LEU A 128 -5.36 0.84 -7.43
C LEU A 128 -6.70 0.83 -6.67
N ALA A 129 -6.81 1.68 -5.66
CA ALA A 129 -8.06 1.98 -4.99
C ALA A 129 -8.33 3.49 -5.05
N VAL A 130 -9.61 3.89 -5.02
CA VAL A 130 -10.01 5.29 -5.14
C VAL A 130 -11.05 5.66 -4.09
N SER A 131 -10.96 6.89 -3.60
CA SER A 131 -11.91 7.50 -2.70
C SER A 131 -12.33 8.88 -3.21
N THR A 132 -13.62 9.20 -3.05
CA THR A 132 -14.19 10.53 -3.31
C THR A 132 -14.35 11.35 -2.05
N ASP A 133 -14.30 10.74 -0.87
CA ASP A 133 -14.47 11.38 0.43
C ASP A 133 -13.19 11.39 1.28
N GLY A 134 -12.13 10.68 0.84
CA GLY A 134 -10.88 10.50 1.55
C GLY A 134 -10.95 9.46 2.68
N ILE A 135 -12.09 8.81 2.89
CA ILE A 135 -12.34 7.88 4.00
C ILE A 135 -12.69 6.48 3.49
N THR A 136 -13.63 6.41 2.55
CA THR A 136 -14.11 5.15 1.99
C THR A 136 -13.42 4.89 0.65
N PHE A 137 -12.72 3.77 0.55
CA PHE A 137 -12.00 3.38 -0.66
C PHE A 137 -12.71 2.23 -1.40
N GLU A 138 -12.60 2.26 -2.72
CA GLU A 138 -13.07 1.19 -3.59
C GLU A 138 -11.92 0.73 -4.49
N LYS A 139 -11.64 -0.58 -4.50
CA LYS A 139 -10.67 -1.20 -5.40
C LYS A 139 -11.20 -1.15 -6.82
N LEU A 140 -10.35 -0.82 -7.78
CA LEU A 140 -10.77 -0.77 -9.18
C LEU A 140 -11.04 -2.18 -9.72
N PRO A 141 -12.08 -2.34 -10.54
CA PRO A 141 -12.38 -3.64 -11.16
C PRO A 141 -11.33 -4.08 -12.21
N THR A 142 -10.48 -3.15 -12.64
CA THR A 142 -9.38 -3.39 -13.59
C THR A 142 -8.09 -3.85 -12.91
N ASN A 143 -8.08 -4.01 -11.58
CA ASN A 143 -6.90 -4.49 -10.86
C ASN A 143 -6.55 -5.94 -11.22
N PRO A 144 -5.24 -6.28 -11.19
CA PRO A 144 -4.10 -5.38 -10.96
C PRO A 144 -3.79 -4.49 -12.17
N VAL A 145 -3.34 -3.24 -11.91
CA VAL A 145 -3.00 -2.26 -12.97
C VAL A 145 -1.56 -2.40 -13.49
N ILE A 146 -0.63 -2.95 -12.66
CA ILE A 146 0.71 -3.36 -13.11
C ILE A 146 0.91 -4.80 -12.63
N HIS A 147 1.26 -5.71 -13.53
CA HIS A 147 1.34 -7.16 -13.27
C HIS A 147 2.44 -7.82 -14.12
N ALA A 148 2.56 -9.14 -14.05
CA ALA A 148 3.64 -9.93 -14.64
C ALA A 148 3.97 -9.58 -16.11
N GLN A 149 2.97 -9.32 -16.95
CA GLN A 149 3.21 -8.99 -18.36
C GLN A 149 3.99 -7.68 -18.57
N HIS A 150 3.92 -6.74 -17.62
CA HIS A 150 4.64 -5.47 -17.69
C HIS A 150 6.14 -5.61 -17.38
N ILE A 151 6.53 -6.72 -16.74
CA ILE A 151 7.90 -6.97 -16.25
C ILE A 151 8.49 -8.28 -16.79
N GLU A 152 7.87 -8.89 -17.79
CA GLU A 152 8.34 -10.14 -18.39
C GLU A 152 9.78 -10.02 -18.89
N GLY A 153 10.65 -10.91 -18.41
CA GLY A 153 12.08 -10.89 -18.73
C GLY A 153 12.89 -9.76 -18.06
N ILE A 154 12.26 -8.92 -17.22
CA ILE A 154 12.88 -7.77 -16.56
C ILE A 154 13.02 -8.00 -15.06
N ALA A 155 11.97 -8.51 -14.40
CA ALA A 155 11.92 -8.66 -12.96
C ALA A 155 11.22 -9.95 -12.53
N ASP A 156 11.46 -10.36 -11.29
CA ASP A 156 10.75 -11.46 -10.63
C ASP A 156 9.46 -10.94 -10.01
N ILE A 157 8.34 -11.53 -10.38
CA ILE A 157 7.01 -11.13 -9.87
C ILE A 157 6.82 -11.43 -8.37
N ALA A 158 7.62 -12.34 -7.80
CA ALA A 158 7.56 -12.65 -6.37
C ALA A 158 8.18 -11.56 -5.47
N ASP A 159 8.98 -10.66 -6.05
CA ASP A 159 9.60 -9.53 -5.36
C ASP A 159 9.42 -8.26 -6.21
N PHE A 160 8.16 -7.80 -6.31
CA PHE A 160 7.78 -6.64 -7.12
C PHE A 160 6.74 -5.78 -6.38
N ARG A 161 7.21 -4.84 -5.52
CA ARG A 161 6.35 -4.16 -4.55
C ARG A 161 6.73 -2.71 -4.23
N ASP A 162 5.97 -2.11 -3.32
CA ASP A 162 6.17 -0.80 -2.70
C ASP A 162 6.16 0.36 -3.71
N PRO A 163 5.08 0.50 -4.52
CA PRO A 163 5.03 1.52 -5.57
C PRO A 163 4.96 2.93 -4.98
N LYS A 164 5.82 3.82 -5.47
CA LYS A 164 5.71 5.26 -5.25
C LYS A 164 5.19 5.95 -6.51
N VAL A 165 3.95 6.42 -6.45
CA VAL A 165 3.31 7.18 -7.54
C VAL A 165 3.56 8.68 -7.38
N PHE A 166 3.75 9.40 -8.50
CA PHE A 166 3.88 10.84 -8.55
C PHE A 166 3.45 11.39 -9.92
N GLU A 167 3.14 12.67 -9.96
CA GLU A 167 2.85 13.40 -11.20
C GLU A 167 4.06 14.23 -11.60
N TYR A 168 4.38 14.22 -12.87
CA TYR A 168 5.41 15.08 -13.46
C TYR A 168 5.02 15.49 -14.88
N GLN A 169 4.99 16.80 -15.14
CA GLN A 169 4.67 17.39 -16.46
C GLN A 169 3.36 16.87 -17.08
N GLY A 170 2.33 16.69 -16.24
CA GLY A 170 1.00 16.25 -16.68
C GLY A 170 0.87 14.77 -17.00
N SER A 171 1.87 13.96 -16.66
CA SER A 171 1.85 12.50 -16.72
C SER A 171 2.08 11.91 -15.35
N TYR A 172 1.58 10.70 -15.12
CA TYR A 172 1.79 9.95 -13.88
C TYR A 172 2.92 8.96 -14.07
N TYR A 173 3.71 8.82 -13.03
CA TYR A 173 4.82 7.88 -12.97
C TYR A 173 4.72 7.04 -11.70
N ALA A 174 5.17 5.81 -11.78
CA ALA A 174 5.34 4.95 -10.61
C ALA A 174 6.75 4.36 -10.63
N VAL A 175 7.47 4.49 -9.52
CA VAL A 175 8.68 3.71 -9.27
C VAL A 175 8.30 2.52 -8.40
N VAL A 176 8.77 1.34 -8.77
CA VAL A 176 8.47 0.09 -8.08
C VAL A 176 9.76 -0.66 -7.81
N ALA A 177 9.93 -1.07 -6.57
CA ALA A 177 11.06 -1.89 -6.17
C ALA A 177 10.88 -3.33 -6.67
N SER A 178 11.97 -3.94 -7.11
CA SER A 178 11.96 -5.31 -7.59
C SER A 178 13.34 -5.95 -7.54
N LYS A 179 13.42 -7.21 -7.91
CA LYS A 179 14.69 -7.88 -8.17
C LYS A 179 14.75 -8.45 -9.59
N THR A 180 15.96 -8.53 -10.11
CA THR A 180 16.24 -9.24 -11.35
C THR A 180 16.11 -10.76 -11.17
N PRO A 181 15.92 -11.54 -12.26
CA PRO A 181 15.90 -13.01 -12.16
C PRO A 181 17.18 -13.65 -11.58
N ASP A 182 18.31 -12.91 -11.57
CA ASP A 182 19.59 -13.34 -11.00
C ASP A 182 19.91 -12.70 -9.63
N ASP A 183 18.87 -12.31 -8.88
CA ASP A 183 18.92 -11.82 -7.49
C ASP A 183 19.72 -10.52 -7.29
N ARG A 184 19.57 -9.54 -8.17
CA ARG A 184 20.02 -8.16 -7.99
C ARG A 184 18.84 -7.24 -7.73
N GLY A 185 18.92 -6.37 -6.74
CA GLY A 185 17.91 -5.36 -6.49
C GLY A 185 17.83 -4.35 -7.62
N GLN A 186 16.63 -3.89 -7.98
CA GLN A 186 16.42 -2.87 -9.00
C GLN A 186 15.18 -2.03 -8.71
N ILE A 187 15.15 -0.83 -9.30
CA ILE A 187 14.00 0.07 -9.28
C ILE A 187 13.51 0.26 -10.72
N LEU A 188 12.25 -0.05 -10.94
CA LEU A 188 11.59 0.08 -12.25
C LEU A 188 10.75 1.35 -12.33
N LEU A 189 10.72 1.99 -13.49
CA LEU A 189 9.88 3.14 -13.79
C LEU A 189 8.77 2.75 -14.75
N PHE A 190 7.56 3.13 -14.38
CA PHE A 190 6.35 3.03 -15.22
C PHE A 190 5.75 4.42 -15.45
N ALA A 191 5.09 4.59 -16.58
CA ALA A 191 4.37 5.82 -16.93
C ALA A 191 2.90 5.52 -17.29
N SER A 192 2.02 6.47 -16.96
CA SER A 192 0.59 6.41 -17.25
C SER A 192 0.03 7.82 -17.51
N SER A 193 -0.99 7.93 -18.34
CA SER A 193 -1.76 9.16 -18.53
C SER A 193 -2.99 9.26 -17.61
N ASN A 194 -3.40 8.16 -16.98
CA ASN A 194 -4.69 8.06 -16.29
C ASN A 194 -4.67 7.33 -14.94
N LEU A 195 -3.51 6.80 -14.48
CA LEU A 195 -3.29 5.94 -13.31
C LEU A 195 -3.76 4.48 -13.47
N VAL A 196 -4.37 4.12 -14.58
CA VAL A 196 -4.94 2.78 -14.82
C VAL A 196 -4.12 2.01 -15.83
N ASP A 197 -3.84 2.64 -16.96
CA ASP A 197 -3.05 2.03 -18.04
C ASP A 197 -1.59 2.43 -17.88
N TRP A 198 -0.76 1.46 -17.51
CA TRP A 198 0.66 1.68 -17.25
C TRP A 198 1.53 1.05 -18.33
N ALA A 199 2.64 1.69 -18.62
CA ALA A 199 3.67 1.16 -19.50
C ALA A 199 5.03 1.18 -18.79
N PHE A 200 5.78 0.09 -18.90
CA PHE A 200 7.18 0.06 -18.47
C PHE A 200 7.99 1.06 -19.29
N THR A 201 8.82 1.85 -18.61
CA THR A 201 9.63 2.91 -19.23
C THR A 201 11.11 2.56 -19.21
N SER A 202 11.65 2.24 -18.03
CA SER A 202 13.08 1.93 -17.88
C SER A 202 13.38 1.30 -16.51
N VAL A 203 14.53 0.69 -16.40
CA VAL A 203 15.22 0.44 -15.13
C VAL A 203 15.92 1.74 -14.72
N LEU A 204 15.58 2.29 -13.56
CA LEU A 204 16.20 3.50 -13.03
C LEU A 204 17.49 3.21 -12.27
N LEU A 205 17.50 2.14 -11.52
CA LEU A 205 18.62 1.72 -10.71
C LEU A 205 18.68 0.20 -10.68
N GLU A 206 19.88 -0.34 -10.75
CA GLU A 206 20.16 -1.76 -10.63
C GLU A 206 21.42 -1.94 -9.77
N GLY A 207 21.35 -2.84 -8.79
CA GLY A 207 22.45 -3.21 -7.91
C GLY A 207 23.43 -4.15 -8.58
N GLU A 208 24.61 -4.30 -8.00
CA GLU A 208 25.61 -5.27 -8.44
C GLU A 208 25.35 -6.63 -7.78
N LYS A 209 25.84 -7.70 -8.42
CA LYS A 209 25.74 -9.04 -7.87
C LYS A 209 26.45 -9.14 -6.52
N GLY A 210 25.73 -9.63 -5.50
CA GLY A 210 26.25 -9.78 -4.14
C GLY A 210 26.03 -8.57 -3.23
N GLN A 211 25.44 -7.48 -3.72
CA GLN A 211 25.02 -6.35 -2.88
C GLN A 211 23.69 -6.61 -2.13
N GLY A 212 23.05 -7.74 -2.42
CA GLY A 212 21.75 -8.11 -1.87
C GLY A 212 20.59 -7.68 -2.75
N ILE A 213 19.40 -8.02 -2.29
CA ILE A 213 18.15 -7.62 -2.91
C ILE A 213 17.75 -6.29 -2.26
N MET A 214 17.63 -5.23 -3.07
CA MET A 214 17.23 -3.90 -2.61
C MET A 214 15.80 -3.59 -3.07
N TRP A 215 15.04 -2.99 -2.20
CA TRP A 215 13.80 -2.29 -2.47
C TRP A 215 13.48 -1.24 -1.39
#